data_1c96bed74554e6f42b1403551d2bfcbb
#
_entry.id   1c96bed74554e6f42b1403551d2bfcbb
#
_cell.length_a   1.000
_cell.length_b   1.000
_cell.length_c   1.000
_cell.angle_alpha   90.00
_cell.angle_beta   90.00
_cell.angle_gamma   90.00
#
_symmetry.space_group_name_H-M   'P 1'
#
loop_
_entity.id
_entity.type
_entity.pdbx_description
1 polymer ?
#
loop_
_entity_poly.entity_id
_entity_poly.type
_entity_poly.pdbx_seq_one_letter_code
_entity_poly.pdbx_strand_id
1 'polypeptide(L)'
;MRKLLVIPASIIWVLFAQNDGLVKTFYESKALKTEGNYSDGVRDGLWTFWYEGELFEDFGEDRLPNTGDAGENNGVWDTTGTDEKVILDFNGDSIYDPPLKKMEGSYLAGDKEGVWTKWFANGNRKEESNFKTGKLSGSIIKWYESGTKAEEGNYDNGKQNGKWTWYW
;
A
#
# COMPACT_ATOMS: atom_id res chain seq x y z
N MET A 1 7.98 -17.06 19.63
CA MET A 1 8.52 -16.67 18.31
C MET A 1 7.43 -16.93 17.28
N ARG A 2 6.78 -15.89 16.78
CA ARG A 2 5.75 -16.02 15.73
C ARG A 2 6.47 -16.03 14.39
N LYS A 3 6.31 -17.09 13.61
CA LYS A 3 6.91 -17.21 12.29
C LYS A 3 6.12 -16.37 11.30
N LEU A 4 6.80 -15.47 10.62
CA LEU A 4 6.28 -14.74 9.46
C LEU A 4 6.07 -15.76 8.33
N LEU A 5 4.84 -15.88 7.83
CA LEU A 5 4.55 -16.72 6.67
C LEU A 5 4.60 -15.82 5.42
N VAL A 6 5.61 -16.00 4.60
CA VAL A 6 5.75 -15.37 3.29
C VAL A 6 5.06 -16.26 2.27
N ILE A 7 3.97 -15.82 1.65
CA ILE A 7 3.26 -16.56 0.61
C ILE A 7 3.57 -15.89 -0.74
N PRO A 8 4.19 -16.61 -1.70
CA PRO A 8 4.45 -16.07 -3.03
C PRO A 8 3.14 -15.86 -3.82
N ALA A 9 3.09 -14.81 -4.63
CA ALA A 9 1.90 -14.30 -5.31
C ALA A 9 1.26 -15.23 -6.37
N SER A 10 1.89 -16.38 -6.68
CA SER A 10 1.43 -17.30 -7.73
C SER A 10 0.61 -18.49 -7.23
N ILE A 11 0.37 -18.63 -5.92
CA ILE A 11 -0.44 -19.74 -5.38
C ILE A 11 -1.45 -19.17 -4.38
N ILE A 12 -2.61 -18.75 -4.88
CA ILE A 12 -3.79 -18.56 -4.05
C ILE A 12 -4.43 -19.92 -3.81
N TRP A 13 -3.85 -20.73 -2.92
CA TRP A 13 -4.60 -21.70 -2.16
C TRP A 13 -4.80 -21.12 -0.78
N VAL A 14 -5.96 -20.53 -0.57
CA VAL A 14 -6.41 -20.13 0.75
C VAL A 14 -6.67 -21.40 1.54
N LEU A 15 -5.65 -21.89 2.24
CA LEU A 15 -5.88 -22.71 3.41
C LEU A 15 -6.44 -21.75 4.48
N PHE A 16 -7.74 -21.81 4.69
CA PHE A 16 -8.41 -21.22 5.84
C PHE A 16 -7.92 -21.92 7.11
N ALA A 17 -6.75 -21.57 7.58
CA ALA A 17 -6.37 -21.72 8.95
C ALA A 17 -6.25 -20.32 9.50
N GLN A 18 -7.19 -19.92 10.33
CA GLN A 18 -7.29 -18.71 11.12
C GLN A 18 -5.92 -18.11 11.44
N ASN A 19 -5.37 -17.27 10.56
CA ASN A 19 -4.21 -16.47 10.88
C ASN A 19 -4.72 -15.05 11.17
N ASP A 20 -5.26 -14.88 12.38
CA ASP A 20 -5.46 -13.56 12.92
C ASP A 20 -4.10 -12.88 13.09
N GLY A 21 -4.06 -11.58 12.85
CA GLY A 21 -2.88 -10.76 13.01
C GLY A 21 -2.39 -10.13 11.71
N LEU A 22 -1.18 -9.59 11.77
CA LEU A 22 -0.56 -8.84 10.68
C LEU A 22 -0.25 -9.75 9.49
N VAL A 23 -0.74 -9.37 8.32
CA VAL A 23 -0.48 -10.03 7.03
C VAL A 23 0.16 -9.04 6.07
N LYS A 24 1.20 -9.50 5.37
CA LYS A 24 1.86 -8.78 4.28
C LYS A 24 1.79 -9.63 3.02
N THR A 25 1.47 -9.01 1.90
CA THR A 25 1.59 -9.63 0.57
C THR A 25 2.59 -8.85 -0.27
N PHE A 26 3.16 -9.53 -1.26
CA PHE A 26 4.23 -8.96 -2.08
C PHE A 26 3.89 -9.12 -3.56
N TYR A 27 4.46 -8.26 -4.40
CA TYR A 27 4.50 -8.41 -5.84
C TYR A 27 5.45 -9.56 -6.22
N GLU A 28 5.46 -9.96 -7.49
CA GLU A 28 6.43 -10.95 -8.00
C GLU A 28 7.87 -10.46 -7.84
N SER A 29 8.08 -9.15 -7.94
CA SER A 29 9.34 -8.45 -7.67
C SER A 29 9.80 -8.51 -6.21
N LYS A 30 8.98 -9.05 -5.29
CA LYS A 30 9.15 -9.05 -3.83
C LYS A 30 8.87 -7.69 -3.16
N ALA A 31 8.60 -6.61 -3.90
CA ALA A 31 8.15 -5.35 -3.32
C ALA A 31 6.84 -5.52 -2.54
N LEU A 32 6.69 -4.80 -1.43
CA LEU A 32 5.50 -4.87 -0.58
C LEU A 32 4.26 -4.40 -1.37
N LYS A 33 3.20 -5.22 -1.36
CA LYS A 33 1.95 -4.96 -2.08
C LYS A 33 0.83 -4.54 -1.15
N THR A 34 0.63 -5.26 -0.05
CA THR A 34 -0.39 -4.93 0.94
C THR A 34 0.07 -5.28 2.35
N GLU A 35 -0.44 -4.52 3.32
CA GLU A 35 -0.26 -4.80 4.74
C GLU A 35 -1.53 -4.46 5.50
N GLY A 36 -1.90 -5.30 6.49
CA GLY A 36 -3.05 -5.08 7.36
C GLY A 36 -3.29 -6.28 8.27
N ASN A 37 -4.29 -6.18 9.11
CA ASN A 37 -4.62 -7.23 10.06
C ASN A 37 -5.87 -8.01 9.64
N TYR A 38 -5.87 -9.29 9.99
CA TYR A 38 -7.06 -10.12 10.02
C TYR A 38 -7.49 -10.37 11.47
N SER A 39 -8.79 -10.39 11.70
CA SER A 39 -9.44 -10.83 12.93
C SER A 39 -10.61 -11.72 12.56
N ASP A 40 -10.72 -12.91 13.17
CA ASP A 40 -11.74 -13.93 12.85
C ASP A 40 -11.84 -14.25 11.34
N GLY A 41 -10.68 -14.26 10.66
CA GLY A 41 -10.58 -14.57 9.23
C GLY A 41 -11.04 -13.46 8.28
N VAL A 42 -11.40 -12.28 8.76
CA VAL A 42 -11.77 -11.10 7.95
C VAL A 42 -10.80 -9.95 8.17
N ARG A 43 -10.72 -9.03 7.21
CA ARG A 43 -9.90 -7.82 7.36
C ARG A 43 -10.44 -6.96 8.49
N ASP A 44 -9.53 -6.49 9.36
CA ASP A 44 -9.85 -5.59 10.45
C ASP A 44 -8.75 -4.56 10.67
N GLY A 45 -9.12 -3.35 11.13
CA GLY A 45 -8.18 -2.25 11.33
C GLY A 45 -7.62 -1.66 10.04
N LEU A 46 -6.49 -0.99 10.17
CA LEU A 46 -5.84 -0.27 9.05
C LEU A 46 -5.27 -1.25 8.02
N TRP A 47 -5.55 -0.96 6.75
CA TRP A 47 -4.98 -1.63 5.59
C TRP A 47 -4.35 -0.62 4.66
N THR A 48 -3.12 -0.89 4.25
CA THR A 48 -2.37 -0.10 3.29
C THR A 48 -2.03 -0.94 2.07
N PHE A 49 -2.12 -0.33 0.89
CA PHE A 49 -1.80 -0.92 -0.39
C PHE A 49 -0.81 0.00 -1.09
N TRP A 50 0.19 -0.57 -1.75
CA TRP A 50 1.22 0.18 -2.47
C TRP A 50 1.18 -0.10 -3.96
N TYR A 51 1.69 0.84 -4.75
CA TYR A 51 2.17 0.56 -6.09
C TYR A 51 3.42 -0.31 -5.99
N GLU A 52 3.73 -1.03 -7.05
CA GLU A 52 5.01 -1.73 -7.13
C GLU A 52 6.12 -0.69 -7.21
N GLY A 53 6.98 -0.67 -6.21
CA GLY A 53 8.15 0.18 -6.15
C GLY A 53 9.38 -0.55 -6.66
N GLU A 54 10.48 0.16 -6.76
CA GLU A 54 11.77 -0.38 -7.12
C GLU A 54 12.32 -1.29 -6.03
N LEU A 55 13.19 -2.20 -6.41
CA LEU A 55 13.93 -3.05 -5.49
C LEU A 55 15.40 -2.66 -5.49
N PHE A 56 16.01 -2.77 -4.34
CA PHE A 56 17.44 -2.61 -4.16
C PHE A 56 18.04 -3.83 -3.45
N GLU A 57 19.31 -4.04 -3.62
CA GLU A 57 20.10 -4.95 -2.80
C GLU A 57 20.77 -4.16 -1.69
N ASP A 58 20.54 -4.61 -0.47
CA ASP A 58 21.08 -4.01 0.75
C ASP A 58 22.32 -4.81 1.14
N PHE A 59 23.50 -4.27 0.86
CA PHE A 59 24.78 -4.93 1.04
C PHE A 59 25.48 -4.57 2.35
N GLY A 60 25.00 -3.57 3.08
CA GLY A 60 25.63 -3.11 4.31
C GLY A 60 26.95 -2.34 4.11
N GLU A 61 27.77 -2.26 5.16
CA GLU A 61 28.96 -1.40 5.16
C GLU A 61 30.11 -1.87 4.27
N ASP A 62 30.27 -3.16 4.06
CA ASP A 62 31.39 -3.74 3.31
C ASP A 62 31.11 -3.89 1.81
N ARG A 63 29.87 -3.59 1.37
CA ARG A 63 29.40 -3.69 -0.02
C ARG A 63 29.42 -5.10 -0.59
N LEU A 64 29.40 -6.09 0.26
CA LEU A 64 29.34 -7.50 -0.11
C LEU A 64 28.03 -8.11 0.39
N PRO A 65 27.34 -8.90 -0.41
CA PRO A 65 26.08 -9.49 -0.01
C PRO A 65 26.26 -10.59 1.04
N ASN A 66 25.37 -10.60 2.04
CA ASN A 66 25.26 -11.67 3.05
C ASN A 66 26.51 -11.87 3.93
N THR A 67 27.22 -10.81 4.28
CA THR A 67 28.37 -10.84 5.18
C THR A 67 27.99 -10.61 6.64
N GLY A 68 26.80 -10.06 6.89
CA GLY A 68 26.22 -9.87 8.22
C GLY A 68 26.76 -8.63 8.94
N ASP A 69 27.28 -7.67 8.21
CA ASP A 69 27.77 -6.42 8.76
C ASP A 69 26.63 -5.41 9.08
N ALA A 70 26.99 -4.28 9.64
CA ALA A 70 26.02 -3.28 10.05
C ALA A 70 25.26 -2.70 8.84
N GLY A 71 23.93 -2.73 8.91
CA GLY A 71 23.04 -2.22 7.87
C GLY A 71 22.59 -3.27 6.86
N GLU A 72 23.32 -4.39 6.68
CA GLU A 72 22.97 -5.41 5.72
C GLU A 72 21.61 -6.07 6.01
N ASN A 73 20.78 -6.21 4.96
CA ASN A 73 19.46 -6.85 5.01
C ASN A 73 18.47 -6.22 6.03
N ASN A 74 18.67 -4.96 6.42
CA ASN A 74 17.73 -4.26 7.29
C ASN A 74 16.47 -3.78 6.53
N GLY A 75 16.50 -3.79 5.19
CA GLY A 75 15.40 -3.39 4.31
C GLY A 75 15.22 -1.86 4.24
N VAL A 76 16.25 -1.10 4.59
CA VAL A 76 16.25 0.35 4.54
C VAL A 76 17.26 0.82 3.51
N TRP A 77 16.82 1.65 2.57
CA TRP A 77 17.71 2.33 1.65
C TRP A 77 18.55 3.37 2.40
N ASP A 78 19.85 3.16 2.47
CA ASP A 78 20.77 4.11 3.09
C ASP A 78 21.38 5.04 2.03
N THR A 79 20.98 6.31 2.07
CA THR A 79 21.48 7.33 1.15
C THR A 79 22.91 7.80 1.48
N THR A 80 23.47 7.39 2.64
CA THR A 80 24.81 7.75 3.07
C THR A 80 25.87 6.76 2.58
N GLY A 81 25.46 5.53 2.25
CA GLY A 81 26.29 4.49 1.67
C GLY A 81 26.27 4.53 0.15
N THR A 82 27.32 4.03 -0.48
CA THR A 82 27.43 3.85 -1.93
C THR A 82 27.35 2.38 -2.31
N ASP A 83 26.87 1.58 -1.42
CA ASP A 83 26.90 0.13 -1.39
C ASP A 83 25.58 -0.55 -1.75
N GLU A 84 24.46 0.19 -1.68
CA GLU A 84 23.18 -0.29 -2.13
C GLU A 84 23.01 -0.18 -3.65
N LYS A 85 22.34 -1.14 -4.24
CA LYS A 85 22.11 -1.21 -5.68
C LYS A 85 20.63 -1.36 -5.99
N VAL A 86 20.10 -0.46 -6.81
CA VAL A 86 18.76 -0.65 -7.38
C VAL A 86 18.78 -1.84 -8.33
N ILE A 87 18.04 -2.89 -8.01
CA ILE A 87 17.97 -4.12 -8.81
C ILE A 87 16.73 -4.17 -9.71
N LEU A 88 15.78 -3.28 -9.48
CA LEU A 88 14.61 -3.11 -10.31
C LEU A 88 14.32 -1.60 -10.41
N ASP A 89 14.86 -0.99 -11.44
CA ASP A 89 14.79 0.43 -11.73
C ASP A 89 13.81 0.64 -12.89
N PHE A 90 12.63 1.16 -12.56
CA PHE A 90 11.54 1.33 -13.54
C PHE A 90 11.71 2.58 -14.41
N ASN A 91 12.41 3.58 -13.93
CA ASN A 91 12.58 4.85 -14.62
C ASN A 91 13.97 5.02 -15.27
N GLY A 92 14.95 4.19 -14.92
CA GLY A 92 16.29 4.15 -15.50
C GLY A 92 17.25 5.21 -14.97
N ASP A 93 16.97 5.80 -13.81
CA ASP A 93 17.83 6.85 -13.23
C ASP A 93 18.86 6.33 -12.22
N SER A 94 18.79 5.04 -11.88
CA SER A 94 19.65 4.35 -10.90
C SER A 94 19.51 4.89 -9.46
N ILE A 95 18.37 5.51 -9.16
CA ILE A 95 17.99 5.99 -7.83
C ILE A 95 16.84 5.13 -7.34
N TYR A 96 16.90 4.70 -6.08
CA TYR A 96 15.81 3.92 -5.48
C TYR A 96 14.56 4.77 -5.27
N ASP A 97 13.47 4.38 -5.94
CA ASP A 97 12.15 4.93 -5.73
C ASP A 97 11.32 4.00 -4.82
N PRO A 98 11.08 4.39 -3.55
CA PRO A 98 10.30 3.56 -2.65
C PRO A 98 8.85 3.42 -3.12
N PRO A 99 8.18 2.30 -2.78
CA PRO A 99 6.80 2.09 -3.18
C PRO A 99 5.89 3.19 -2.62
N LEU A 100 5.14 3.85 -3.50
CA LEU A 100 4.17 4.87 -3.12
C LEU A 100 2.84 4.22 -2.71
N LYS A 101 2.18 4.81 -1.71
CA LYS A 101 0.84 4.37 -1.31
C LYS A 101 -0.11 4.47 -2.50
N LYS A 102 -0.84 3.39 -2.75
CA LYS A 102 -1.91 3.30 -3.75
C LYS A 102 -3.27 3.54 -3.13
N MET A 103 -3.49 2.99 -1.96
CA MET A 103 -4.76 3.09 -1.23
C MET A 103 -4.54 2.78 0.25
N GLU A 104 -5.29 3.47 1.11
CA GLU A 104 -5.29 3.23 2.56
C GLU A 104 -6.66 3.50 3.15
N GLY A 105 -7.04 2.72 4.15
CA GLY A 105 -8.26 2.91 4.91
C GLY A 105 -8.48 1.77 5.89
N SER A 106 -9.52 1.87 6.69
CA SER A 106 -9.82 0.88 7.72
C SER A 106 -10.95 -0.05 7.30
N TYR A 107 -10.84 -1.30 7.77
CA TYR A 107 -11.92 -2.27 7.78
C TYR A 107 -12.42 -2.47 9.21
N LEU A 108 -13.71 -2.74 9.34
CA LEU A 108 -14.35 -3.21 10.57
C LEU A 108 -15.12 -4.48 10.25
N ALA A 109 -14.73 -5.59 10.83
CA ALA A 109 -15.35 -6.90 10.61
C ALA A 109 -15.51 -7.27 9.11
N GLY A 110 -14.51 -6.97 8.28
CA GLY A 110 -14.49 -7.27 6.85
C GLY A 110 -15.06 -6.18 5.94
N ASP A 111 -15.79 -5.22 6.47
CA ASP A 111 -16.38 -4.10 5.73
C ASP A 111 -15.49 -2.85 5.78
N LYS A 112 -15.43 -2.09 4.68
CA LYS A 112 -14.78 -0.79 4.68
C LYS A 112 -15.51 0.15 5.63
N GLU A 113 -14.74 0.86 6.47
CA GLU A 113 -15.26 1.81 7.45
C GLU A 113 -14.43 3.09 7.48
N GLY A 114 -15.07 4.24 7.67
CA GLY A 114 -14.42 5.54 7.76
C GLY A 114 -13.84 6.04 6.44
N VAL A 115 -12.80 6.85 6.53
CA VAL A 115 -12.15 7.50 5.38
C VAL A 115 -11.23 6.52 4.66
N TRP A 116 -11.38 6.47 3.34
CA TRP A 116 -10.49 5.76 2.42
C TRP A 116 -9.86 6.74 1.46
N THR A 117 -8.54 6.71 1.38
CA THR A 117 -7.76 7.56 0.48
C THR A 117 -7.10 6.71 -0.59
N LYS A 118 -7.14 7.17 -1.82
CA LYS A 118 -6.40 6.62 -2.96
C LYS A 118 -5.45 7.68 -3.50
N TRP A 119 -4.32 7.25 -4.03
CA TRP A 119 -3.31 8.10 -4.66
C TRP A 119 -3.05 7.66 -6.10
N PHE A 120 -2.57 8.58 -6.91
CA PHE A 120 -1.95 8.30 -8.19
C PHE A 120 -0.51 7.80 -7.99
N ALA A 121 0.10 7.24 -9.03
CA ALA A 121 1.47 6.76 -9.00
C ALA A 121 2.51 7.89 -8.82
N ASN A 122 2.15 9.14 -9.12
CA ASN A 122 2.98 10.32 -8.85
C ASN A 122 2.86 10.84 -7.40
N GLY A 123 2.14 10.13 -6.51
CA GLY A 123 1.94 10.50 -5.12
C GLY A 123 0.81 11.50 -4.84
N ASN A 124 0.21 12.11 -5.86
CA ASN A 124 -0.92 13.00 -5.67
C ASN A 124 -2.18 12.24 -5.27
N ARG A 125 -3.03 12.86 -4.44
CA ARG A 125 -4.33 12.28 -4.07
C ARG A 125 -5.18 12.09 -5.32
N LYS A 126 -5.83 10.92 -5.41
CA LYS A 126 -6.77 10.55 -6.47
C LYS A 126 -8.22 10.62 -6.00
N GLU A 127 -8.49 10.11 -4.82
CA GLU A 127 -9.83 10.02 -4.25
C GLU A 127 -9.76 9.98 -2.73
N GLU A 128 -10.66 10.69 -2.07
CA GLU A 128 -10.96 10.52 -0.66
C GLU A 128 -12.46 10.29 -0.54
N SER A 129 -12.84 9.20 0.12
CA SER A 129 -14.23 8.75 0.19
C SER A 129 -14.54 8.17 1.56
N ASN A 130 -15.77 8.38 2.04
CA ASN A 130 -16.23 7.86 3.31
C ASN A 130 -17.07 6.59 3.11
N PHE A 131 -16.81 5.60 3.95
CA PHE A 131 -17.53 4.34 3.98
C PHE A 131 -18.18 4.11 5.36
N LYS A 132 -19.33 3.47 5.33
CA LYS A 132 -20.02 2.95 6.51
C LYS A 132 -20.57 1.57 6.17
N THR A 133 -20.16 0.55 6.93
CA THR A 133 -20.56 -0.85 6.69
C THR A 133 -20.42 -1.25 5.21
N GLY A 134 -19.25 -1.04 4.63
CA GLY A 134 -18.89 -1.38 3.26
C GLY A 134 -19.48 -0.50 2.16
N LYS A 135 -20.36 0.46 2.48
CA LYS A 135 -21.01 1.33 1.49
C LYS A 135 -20.51 2.75 1.57
N LEU A 136 -20.42 3.42 0.41
CA LEU A 136 -20.14 4.85 0.37
C LEU A 136 -21.21 5.62 1.14
N SER A 137 -20.81 6.40 2.15
CA SER A 137 -21.70 7.17 3.01
C SER A 137 -20.95 8.37 3.57
N GLY A 138 -21.34 9.57 3.14
CA GLY A 138 -20.64 10.83 3.43
C GLY A 138 -19.95 11.41 2.21
N SER A 139 -18.97 12.28 2.44
CA SER A 139 -18.29 13.01 1.38
C SER A 139 -17.42 12.13 0.50
N ILE A 140 -17.33 12.52 -0.77
CA ILE A 140 -16.34 12.04 -1.71
C ILE A 140 -15.72 13.23 -2.42
N ILE A 141 -14.40 13.18 -2.58
CA ILE A 141 -13.63 14.16 -3.35
C ILE A 141 -12.71 13.39 -4.27
N LYS A 142 -12.66 13.78 -5.55
CA LYS A 142 -11.69 13.26 -6.50
C LYS A 142 -10.84 14.38 -7.07
N TRP A 143 -9.62 14.04 -7.43
CA TRP A 143 -8.64 14.95 -8.01
C TRP A 143 -8.15 14.43 -9.35
N TYR A 144 -7.73 15.33 -10.20
CA TYR A 144 -6.91 15.03 -11.36
C TYR A 144 -5.49 14.65 -10.94
N GLU A 145 -4.76 14.00 -11.80
CA GLU A 145 -3.36 13.63 -11.56
C GLU A 145 -2.46 14.85 -11.34
N SER A 146 -2.84 16.00 -11.85
CA SER A 146 -2.22 17.31 -11.56
C SER A 146 -2.34 17.76 -10.09
N GLY A 147 -3.22 17.13 -9.30
CA GLY A 147 -3.53 17.51 -7.93
C GLY A 147 -4.68 18.54 -7.80
N THR A 148 -5.25 19.03 -8.91
CA THR A 148 -6.44 19.89 -8.86
C THR A 148 -7.71 19.07 -8.63
N LYS A 149 -8.70 19.64 -7.95
CA LYS A 149 -9.98 18.96 -7.75
C LYS A 149 -10.66 18.68 -9.09
N ALA A 150 -11.23 17.48 -9.22
CA ALA A 150 -12.02 17.05 -10.39
C ALA A 150 -13.52 17.03 -10.07
N GLU A 151 -13.90 16.44 -8.94
CA GLU A 151 -15.30 16.41 -8.52
C GLU A 151 -15.42 16.26 -7.00
N GLU A 152 -16.55 16.72 -6.47
CA GLU A 152 -16.91 16.48 -5.07
C GLU A 152 -18.43 16.37 -4.92
N GLY A 153 -18.84 15.60 -3.91
CA GLY A 153 -20.25 15.39 -3.60
C GLY A 153 -20.42 14.52 -2.36
N ASN A 154 -21.62 14.02 -2.17
CA ASN A 154 -21.94 13.14 -1.06
C ASN A 154 -22.65 11.88 -1.54
N TYR A 155 -22.46 10.81 -0.77
CA TYR A 155 -23.21 9.57 -0.86
C TYR A 155 -24.02 9.33 0.41
N ASP A 156 -25.16 8.71 0.25
CA ASP A 156 -25.92 8.10 1.34
C ASP A 156 -26.21 6.65 0.98
N ASN A 157 -25.70 5.73 1.79
CA ASN A 157 -25.90 4.30 1.63
C ASN A 157 -25.63 3.77 0.21
N GLY A 158 -24.54 4.23 -0.40
CA GLY A 158 -24.08 3.85 -1.75
C GLY A 158 -24.74 4.59 -2.92
N LYS A 159 -25.64 5.55 -2.65
CA LYS A 159 -26.29 6.37 -3.68
C LYS A 159 -25.85 7.80 -3.58
N GLN A 160 -25.69 8.48 -4.72
CA GLN A 160 -25.41 9.90 -4.73
C GLN A 160 -26.52 10.68 -4.02
N ASN A 161 -26.12 11.62 -3.16
CA ASN A 161 -27.03 12.42 -2.36
C ASN A 161 -26.63 13.89 -2.39
N GLY A 162 -27.61 14.77 -2.61
CA GLY A 162 -27.41 16.22 -2.60
C GLY A 162 -26.65 16.78 -3.79
N LYS A 163 -25.95 17.90 -3.55
CA LYS A 163 -25.24 18.65 -4.58
C LYS A 163 -23.93 17.96 -4.97
N TRP A 164 -23.66 17.92 -6.28
CA TRP A 164 -22.41 17.53 -6.87
C TRP A 164 -21.77 18.69 -7.61
N THR A 165 -20.46 18.82 -7.53
CA THR A 165 -19.69 19.85 -8.21
C THR A 165 -18.59 19.18 -9.03
N TRP A 166 -18.45 19.61 -10.28
CA TRP A 166 -17.38 19.19 -11.19
C TRP A 166 -16.52 20.39 -11.52
N TYR A 167 -15.22 20.17 -11.63
CA TYR A 167 -14.20 21.17 -11.89
C TYR A 167 -13.50 20.83 -13.22
N TRP A 168 -13.20 21.85 -14.01
CA TRP A 168 -12.58 21.73 -15.33
C TRP A 168 -11.16 22.29 -15.32
#